data_00aef19f1a79af1efcfd33ceddd14d4d
#
_entry.id   00aef19f1a79af1efcfd33ceddd14d4d
#
_cell.length_a   1.000
_cell.length_b   1.000
_cell.length_c   1.000
_cell.angle_alpha   90.00
_cell.angle_beta   90.00
_cell.angle_gamma   90.00
#
_symmetry.space_group_name_H-M   'P 1'
#
loop_
_entity.id
_entity.type
_entity.pdbx_description
1 polymer ?
#
loop_
_entity_poly.entity_id
_entity_poly.type
_entity_poly.pdbx_seq_one_letter_code
_entity_poly.pdbx_strand_id
1 'polypeptide(L)'
;MKYSKSLVVAALAALSLGSASASVTYITGSTAFESVADKALTNFAAANFGGLVVSDGAFGSESDIVLNYSTNGSTNTATNFIIAHWSGSEAGIQAIDAPTNNTVLVNFLSTTNTGGTNGISASYATNSHNAQIAFSDTFSTASQFRAGSHAGDGRTYGSPAQDAKLAVQGFAFFGSSNIPITNITSQQVRALYANGYAALALFTGNSADQTNAIFAIGRNPDSGTRIQAQAEPGIGGVSVVSQDQIVSNTVIPYPAGSVDGINFAAGNNGYSSTGTLLAALEAVYPTGTAFDPTGIAAGDNTGSNFVVGYAAASKIGTAGTVALNYNGVAPTVANITNGLYTFWGYEHLDLSPYYADSAASNVYSNVVTYITGLTTSQLGAGNASLSDASGISRSSDGGVVTQNY
;
A
#
# COMPACT_ATOMS: atom_id res chain seq x y z
N MET A 1 79.44 33.23 -0.81
CA MET A 1 78.61 32.09 -0.55
C MET A 1 77.38 32.59 0.19
N LYS A 2 76.23 32.69 -0.49
CA LYS A 2 74.96 33.10 0.10
C LYS A 2 74.09 31.84 0.23
N TYR A 3 73.74 31.46 1.45
CA TYR A 3 72.79 30.37 1.71
C TYR A 3 71.39 30.96 1.70
N SER A 4 70.62 30.52 0.74
CA SER A 4 69.16 30.75 0.67
C SER A 4 68.44 29.76 1.63
N LYS A 5 67.71 30.32 2.61
CA LYS A 5 66.87 29.56 3.51
C LYS A 5 65.48 29.42 2.82
N SER A 6 65.20 28.25 2.29
CA SER A 6 63.86 27.94 1.81
C SER A 6 62.91 27.64 2.99
N LEU A 7 61.92 28.51 3.16
CA LEU A 7 60.85 28.34 4.15
C LEU A 7 59.82 27.37 3.57
N VAL A 8 59.77 26.16 4.11
CA VAL A 8 58.70 25.21 3.79
C VAL A 8 57.49 25.60 4.67
N VAL A 9 56.49 26.21 4.06
CA VAL A 9 55.18 26.41 4.69
C VAL A 9 54.41 25.12 4.53
N ALA A 10 54.34 24.33 5.60
CA ALA A 10 53.42 23.20 5.68
C ALA A 10 51.99 23.74 5.91
N ALA A 11 51.19 23.76 4.87
CA ALA A 11 49.76 24.00 5.00
C ALA A 11 49.14 22.79 5.70
N LEU A 12 48.81 22.90 6.99
CA LEU A 12 47.90 22.00 7.69
C LEU A 12 46.54 22.22 7.07
N ALA A 13 46.16 21.34 6.15
CA ALA A 13 44.76 21.16 5.80
C ALA A 13 44.07 20.56 7.04
N ALA A 14 43.39 21.41 7.80
CA ALA A 14 42.43 20.94 8.79
C ALA A 14 41.35 20.20 8.05
N LEU A 15 41.48 18.87 7.97
CA LEU A 15 40.35 18.00 7.70
C LEU A 15 39.38 18.23 8.85
N SER A 16 38.38 19.05 8.60
CA SER A 16 37.16 19.02 9.42
C SER A 16 36.58 17.61 9.29
N LEU A 17 36.93 16.76 10.25
CA LEU A 17 36.14 15.55 10.54
C LEU A 17 34.79 16.11 10.99
N GLY A 18 33.91 16.37 10.00
CA GLY A 18 32.52 16.55 10.28
C GLY A 18 32.09 15.30 11.04
N SER A 19 31.72 15.44 12.29
CA SER A 19 31.05 14.40 13.03
C SER A 19 29.88 13.98 12.15
N ALA A 20 29.93 12.73 11.63
CA ALA A 20 28.80 12.16 10.91
C ALA A 20 27.63 12.17 11.89
N SER A 21 26.73 13.14 11.72
CA SER A 21 25.49 13.18 12.48
C SER A 21 24.70 11.94 12.10
N ALA A 22 24.18 11.23 13.10
CA ALA A 22 23.23 10.15 12.88
C ALA A 22 22.08 10.68 12.01
N SER A 23 21.78 9.99 10.93
CA SER A 23 20.63 10.31 10.08
C SER A 23 19.58 9.21 10.20
N VAL A 24 18.32 9.60 10.25
CA VAL A 24 17.19 8.68 10.24
C VAL A 24 16.34 9.02 9.03
N THR A 25 16.09 8.03 8.18
CA THR A 25 15.16 8.14 7.06
C THR A 25 13.86 7.42 7.42
N TYR A 26 12.76 8.16 7.40
CA TYR A 26 11.43 7.67 7.74
C TYR A 26 10.65 7.37 6.45
N ILE A 27 10.20 6.11 6.32
CA ILE A 27 9.49 5.59 5.16
C ILE A 27 8.10 5.09 5.59
N THR A 28 7.08 5.34 4.79
CA THR A 28 5.72 4.87 5.06
C THR A 28 5.04 4.44 3.75
N GLY A 29 3.75 4.07 3.82
CA GLY A 29 2.92 3.91 2.62
C GLY A 29 2.35 2.52 2.40
N SER A 30 2.43 2.02 1.18
CA SER A 30 1.70 0.88 0.62
C SER A 30 1.80 -0.42 1.43
N THR A 31 0.71 -0.83 2.09
CA THR A 31 0.60 -2.15 2.75
C THR A 31 0.48 -3.29 1.73
N ALA A 32 0.11 -3.00 0.50
CA ALA A 32 -0.04 -4.02 -0.54
C ALA A 32 1.33 -4.47 -1.10
N PHE A 33 2.34 -3.60 -1.05
CA PHE A 33 3.71 -3.86 -1.49
C PHE A 33 4.70 -4.09 -0.33
N GLU A 34 4.24 -4.01 0.91
CA GLU A 34 5.01 -4.11 2.15
C GLU A 34 6.08 -5.22 2.12
N SER A 35 5.70 -6.47 1.86
CA SER A 35 6.65 -7.59 1.89
C SER A 35 7.77 -7.49 0.84
N VAL A 36 7.52 -6.85 -0.29
CA VAL A 36 8.54 -6.59 -1.31
C VAL A 36 9.44 -5.44 -0.88
N ALA A 37 8.84 -4.37 -0.34
CA ALA A 37 9.56 -3.21 0.15
C ALA A 37 10.47 -3.57 1.33
N ASP A 38 9.99 -4.32 2.32
CA ASP A 38 10.76 -4.81 3.46
C ASP A 38 11.96 -5.63 3.03
N LYS A 39 11.73 -6.59 2.12
CA LYS A 39 12.80 -7.41 1.57
C LYS A 39 13.82 -6.57 0.79
N ALA A 40 13.34 -5.59 0.01
CA ALA A 40 14.20 -4.72 -0.76
C ALA A 40 15.05 -3.83 0.15
N LEU A 41 14.44 -3.17 1.13
CA LEU A 41 15.11 -2.33 2.11
C LEU A 41 16.14 -3.12 2.92
N THR A 42 15.77 -4.31 3.37
CA THR A 42 16.66 -5.24 4.09
C THR A 42 17.87 -5.64 3.26
N ASN A 43 17.67 -6.08 2.03
CA ASN A 43 18.74 -6.48 1.13
C ASN A 43 19.60 -5.29 0.73
N PHE A 44 18.99 -4.13 0.49
CA PHE A 44 19.69 -2.88 0.22
C PHE A 44 20.61 -2.49 1.38
N ALA A 45 20.12 -2.52 2.62
CA ALA A 45 20.92 -2.21 3.79
C ALA A 45 22.08 -3.20 3.96
N ALA A 46 21.84 -4.49 3.78
CA ALA A 46 22.86 -5.52 3.85
C ALA A 46 23.94 -5.40 2.76
N ALA A 47 23.51 -5.13 1.51
CA ALA A 47 24.42 -5.08 0.37
C ALA A 47 25.29 -3.82 0.34
N ASN A 48 24.73 -2.69 0.76
CA ASN A 48 25.40 -1.39 0.59
C ASN A 48 26.10 -0.88 1.85
N PHE A 49 25.69 -1.35 3.03
CA PHE A 49 26.14 -0.77 4.29
C PHE A 49 26.63 -1.81 5.31
N GLY A 50 26.67 -3.11 4.96
CA GLY A 50 26.95 -4.18 5.93
C GLY A 50 25.96 -4.17 7.10
N GLY A 51 24.76 -3.64 6.86
CA GLY A 51 23.77 -3.36 7.87
C GLY A 51 23.21 -4.63 8.50
N LEU A 52 22.97 -4.54 9.80
CA LEU A 52 22.23 -5.54 10.56
C LEU A 52 20.75 -5.16 10.50
N VAL A 53 19.91 -6.07 10.01
CA VAL A 53 18.46 -5.95 10.18
C VAL A 53 18.13 -6.18 11.64
N VAL A 54 17.51 -5.21 12.27
CA VAL A 54 17.39 -5.25 13.71
C VAL A 54 16.01 -5.60 14.19
N SER A 55 14.97 -5.46 13.39
CA SER A 55 13.68 -5.90 13.86
C SER A 55 12.58 -5.83 12.79
N ASP A 56 11.87 -6.92 12.70
CA ASP A 56 10.58 -7.03 12.05
C ASP A 56 9.54 -7.11 13.17
N GLY A 57 8.68 -6.10 13.30
CA GLY A 57 7.71 -6.00 14.36
C GLY A 57 6.34 -5.64 13.85
N ALA A 58 5.32 -6.37 14.29
CA ALA A 58 3.95 -6.00 14.03
C ALA A 58 3.49 -4.92 15.03
N PHE A 59 3.03 -3.80 14.52
CA PHE A 59 2.31 -2.78 15.28
C PHE A 59 0.85 -2.76 14.79
N GLY A 60 -0.05 -3.29 15.63
CA GLY A 60 -1.43 -3.50 15.19
C GLY A 60 -1.54 -4.63 14.16
N SER A 61 -2.01 -4.32 12.96
CA SER A 61 -2.08 -5.24 11.81
C SER A 61 -1.02 -4.94 10.75
N GLU A 62 -0.10 -4.03 11.02
CA GLU A 62 0.89 -3.48 10.10
C GLU A 62 2.30 -3.83 10.61
N SER A 63 3.17 -4.17 9.69
CA SER A 63 4.57 -4.45 10.01
C SER A 63 5.38 -3.17 10.03
N ASP A 64 6.36 -3.13 10.94
CA ASP A 64 7.33 -2.04 11.05
C ASP A 64 8.73 -2.61 10.98
N ILE A 65 9.64 -1.96 10.27
CA ILE A 65 11.04 -2.35 10.27
C ILE A 65 11.94 -1.19 10.70
N VAL A 66 13.00 -1.56 11.42
CA VAL A 66 14.10 -0.66 11.79
C VAL A 66 15.39 -1.25 11.24
N LEU A 67 16.00 -0.56 10.30
CA LEU A 67 17.29 -0.93 9.72
C LEU A 67 18.36 0.02 10.22
N ASN A 68 19.43 -0.53 10.75
CA ASN A 68 20.62 0.23 11.13
C ASN A 68 21.71 0.00 10.09
N TYR A 69 22.32 1.05 9.58
CA TYR A 69 23.36 0.93 8.56
C TYR A 69 24.52 1.91 8.77
N SER A 70 25.69 1.55 8.26
CA SER A 70 26.90 2.37 8.29
C SER A 70 27.35 2.72 6.88
N THR A 71 27.58 4.00 6.62
CA THR A 71 28.14 4.46 5.33
C THR A 71 29.62 4.10 5.16
N ASN A 72 30.29 3.63 6.21
CA ASN A 72 31.72 3.34 6.23
C ASN A 72 32.06 1.86 6.18
N GLY A 73 31.08 0.97 6.02
CA GLY A 73 31.29 -0.48 6.06
C GLY A 73 31.70 -1.04 7.43
N SER A 74 31.66 -0.22 8.50
CA SER A 74 31.99 -0.65 9.86
C SER A 74 30.72 -0.92 10.65
N THR A 75 30.54 -2.16 11.09
CA THR A 75 29.36 -2.63 11.83
C THR A 75 29.24 -2.06 13.25
N ASN A 76 30.32 -1.49 13.80
CA ASN A 76 30.36 -1.05 15.20
C ASN A 76 30.05 0.43 15.43
N THR A 77 29.80 1.20 14.38
CA THR A 77 29.52 2.66 14.49
C THR A 77 28.39 3.10 13.60
N ALA A 78 27.44 2.19 13.32
CA ALA A 78 26.29 2.53 12.52
C ALA A 78 25.43 3.56 13.27
N THR A 79 25.34 4.75 12.70
CA THR A 79 24.57 5.87 13.25
C THR A 79 23.41 6.27 12.36
N ASN A 80 23.24 5.56 11.22
CA ASN A 80 22.17 5.84 10.27
C ASN A 80 21.10 4.77 10.35
N PHE A 81 19.85 5.18 10.23
CA PHE A 81 18.70 4.30 10.32
C PHE A 81 17.74 4.52 9.16
N ILE A 82 17.11 3.45 8.69
CA ILE A 82 15.89 3.49 7.91
C ILE A 82 14.81 2.88 8.78
N ILE A 83 13.73 3.62 8.98
CA ILE A 83 12.59 3.17 9.76
C ILE A 83 11.36 3.23 8.86
N ALA A 84 10.72 2.09 8.65
CA ALA A 84 9.51 2.02 7.85
C ALA A 84 8.31 1.64 8.71
N HIS A 85 7.15 2.25 8.40
CA HIS A 85 5.83 1.96 8.97
C HIS A 85 4.79 1.98 7.87
N TRP A 86 4.08 0.87 7.70
CA TRP A 86 3.17 0.70 6.57
C TRP A 86 1.75 1.15 6.92
N SER A 87 1.40 2.38 6.56
CA SER A 87 0.12 3.04 6.89
C SER A 87 -0.94 2.97 5.79
N GLY A 88 -0.56 2.55 4.59
CA GLY A 88 -1.36 2.62 3.37
C GLY A 88 -0.87 3.71 2.43
N SER A 89 -1.11 3.54 1.13
CA SER A 89 -0.60 4.43 0.09
C SER A 89 -1.12 5.86 0.22
N GLU A 90 -2.40 6.02 0.50
CA GLU A 90 -3.02 7.33 0.66
C GLU A 90 -2.51 8.06 1.92
N ALA A 91 -2.40 7.34 3.06
CA ALA A 91 -1.79 7.89 4.26
C ALA A 91 -0.32 8.25 4.04
N GLY A 92 0.40 7.47 3.22
CA GLY A 92 1.77 7.76 2.82
C GLY A 92 1.88 9.06 2.02
N ILE A 93 1.08 9.22 0.97
CA ILE A 93 1.02 10.45 0.17
C ILE A 93 0.65 11.64 1.06
N GLN A 94 -0.34 11.49 1.94
CA GLN A 94 -0.73 12.52 2.88
C GLN A 94 0.45 12.97 3.76
N ALA A 95 1.17 12.00 4.33
CA ALA A 95 2.25 12.29 5.27
C ALA A 95 3.42 13.04 4.62
N ILE A 96 3.80 12.67 3.38
CA ILE A 96 4.96 13.29 2.70
C ILE A 96 4.63 14.63 2.03
N ASP A 97 3.39 14.83 1.59
CA ASP A 97 2.95 16.00 0.81
C ASP A 97 2.24 17.06 1.69
N ALA A 98 2.01 16.78 2.98
CA ALA A 98 1.46 17.74 3.92
C ALA A 98 2.42 18.92 4.15
N PRO A 99 1.93 20.17 4.17
CA PRO A 99 2.78 21.35 4.30
C PRO A 99 3.37 21.48 5.70
N THR A 100 4.54 22.11 5.82
CA THR A 100 5.29 22.24 7.08
C THR A 100 4.57 23.03 8.17
N ASN A 101 3.62 23.88 7.81
CA ASN A 101 2.80 24.66 8.77
C ASN A 101 1.55 23.90 9.25
N ASN A 102 1.25 22.73 8.68
CA ASN A 102 0.13 21.87 9.07
C ASN A 102 0.46 20.40 8.75
N THR A 103 1.47 19.87 9.44
CA THR A 103 2.07 18.55 9.19
C THR A 103 1.12 17.40 9.49
N VAL A 104 1.39 16.24 8.87
CA VAL A 104 0.84 14.95 9.25
C VAL A 104 1.99 14.09 9.76
N LEU A 105 1.91 13.69 11.03
CA LEU A 105 2.95 12.89 11.67
C LEU A 105 2.57 11.42 11.65
N VAL A 106 3.54 10.57 11.36
CA VAL A 106 3.42 9.12 11.41
C VAL A 106 4.15 8.61 12.65
N ASN A 107 3.59 7.60 13.30
CA ASN A 107 4.19 6.97 14.47
C ASN A 107 5.15 5.87 14.02
N PHE A 108 6.44 6.12 14.15
CA PHE A 108 7.50 5.17 13.82
C PHE A 108 8.07 4.50 15.06
N LEU A 109 8.59 3.30 14.92
CA LEU A 109 9.37 2.65 15.98
C LEU A 109 10.60 3.50 16.35
N SER A 110 10.93 3.53 17.63
CA SER A 110 12.11 4.25 18.11
C SER A 110 13.40 3.51 17.78
N THR A 111 14.46 4.26 17.46
CA THR A 111 15.82 3.73 17.28
C THR A 111 16.37 3.03 18.54
N THR A 112 15.80 3.29 19.73
CA THR A 112 16.18 2.63 20.96
C THR A 112 15.75 1.16 21.04
N ASN A 113 14.87 0.72 20.13
CA ASN A 113 14.42 -0.68 20.04
C ASN A 113 15.44 -1.61 19.35
N THR A 114 16.62 -1.12 19.00
CA THR A 114 17.66 -1.81 18.21
C THR A 114 18.45 -2.91 18.96
N GLY A 115 17.97 -3.44 20.05
CA GLY A 115 18.74 -4.30 20.97
C GLY A 115 18.45 -5.79 20.97
N GLY A 116 17.78 -6.38 19.98
CA GLY A 116 17.41 -7.79 20.07
C GLY A 116 17.56 -8.59 18.79
N THR A 117 18.47 -9.53 18.78
CA THR A 117 18.39 -10.71 17.91
C THR A 117 17.15 -11.51 18.31
N ASN A 118 16.15 -11.61 17.43
CA ASN A 118 15.01 -12.51 17.52
C ASN A 118 14.00 -12.24 18.66
N GLY A 119 13.32 -11.17 18.68
CA GLY A 119 12.16 -11.08 19.55
C GLY A 119 11.90 -9.67 20.02
N ILE A 120 10.96 -9.07 19.35
CA ILE A 120 10.43 -7.80 19.75
C ILE A 120 9.62 -7.98 21.01
N SER A 121 9.99 -7.27 22.07
CA SER A 121 9.22 -7.18 23.31
C SER A 121 7.89 -6.47 23.03
N ALA A 122 6.80 -6.89 23.63
CA ALA A 122 5.44 -6.36 23.46
C ALA A 122 5.22 -4.89 23.88
N SER A 123 6.29 -4.13 24.08
CA SER A 123 6.27 -2.72 24.50
C SER A 123 7.25 -1.92 23.68
N TYR A 124 6.81 -1.51 22.48
CA TYR A 124 7.61 -0.63 21.60
C TYR A 124 7.41 0.83 21.99
N ALA A 125 8.51 1.57 22.18
CA ALA A 125 8.46 3.02 22.13
C ALA A 125 8.27 3.45 20.68
N THR A 126 7.29 4.29 20.42
CA THR A 126 7.07 4.96 19.15
C THR A 126 7.32 6.45 19.28
N ASN A 127 7.77 7.08 18.22
CA ASN A 127 7.93 8.52 18.13
C ASN A 127 7.23 9.01 16.86
N SER A 128 6.57 10.15 16.95
CA SER A 128 5.90 10.77 15.81
C SER A 128 6.88 11.60 15.01
N HIS A 129 7.02 11.31 13.74
CA HIS A 129 7.91 12.01 12.80
C HIS A 129 7.22 12.30 11.48
N ASN A 130 7.74 13.29 10.74
CA ASN A 130 7.39 13.47 9.35
C ASN A 130 8.00 12.35 8.51
N ALA A 131 7.23 11.73 7.65
CA ALA A 131 7.73 10.80 6.65
C ALA A 131 8.47 11.57 5.54
N GLN A 132 9.55 10.98 5.05
CA GLN A 132 10.40 11.56 4.01
C GLN A 132 10.19 10.86 2.66
N ILE A 133 9.81 9.59 2.70
CA ILE A 133 9.59 8.73 1.55
C ILE A 133 8.28 7.97 1.75
N ALA A 134 7.50 7.79 0.68
CA ALA A 134 6.32 6.95 0.69
C ALA A 134 6.32 5.95 -0.47
N PHE A 135 5.96 4.71 -0.17
CA PHE A 135 5.54 3.74 -1.19
C PHE A 135 4.06 3.93 -1.49
N SER A 136 3.66 3.87 -2.76
CA SER A 136 2.27 4.03 -3.15
C SER A 136 1.90 3.14 -4.34
N ASP A 137 0.83 2.36 -4.21
CA ASP A 137 0.22 1.62 -5.31
C ASP A 137 -0.76 2.46 -6.15
N THR A 138 -0.72 3.81 -5.97
CA THR A 138 -1.50 4.78 -6.73
C THR A 138 -0.63 5.93 -7.22
N PHE A 139 -1.05 6.55 -8.33
CA PHE A 139 -0.48 7.83 -8.73
C PHE A 139 -0.81 8.91 -7.70
N SER A 140 0.17 9.70 -7.27
CA SER A 140 -0.06 10.83 -6.35
C SER A 140 -1.13 11.80 -6.87
N THR A 141 -1.24 11.93 -8.20
CA THR A 141 -2.26 12.76 -8.86
C THR A 141 -3.69 12.19 -8.78
N ALA A 142 -3.85 10.90 -8.50
CA ALA A 142 -5.16 10.25 -8.31
C ALA A 142 -5.62 10.28 -6.85
N SER A 143 -4.71 10.57 -5.92
CA SER A 143 -4.96 10.65 -4.49
C SER A 143 -5.95 11.76 -4.13
N GLN A 144 -6.68 11.56 -3.04
CA GLN A 144 -7.43 12.64 -2.41
C GLN A 144 -6.50 13.73 -1.84
N PHE A 145 -5.25 13.39 -1.53
CA PHE A 145 -4.20 14.28 -1.03
C PHE A 145 -3.29 14.84 -2.13
N ARG A 146 -3.69 14.75 -3.39
CA ARG A 146 -2.96 15.35 -4.51
C ARG A 146 -2.77 16.85 -4.31
N ALA A 147 -1.79 17.43 -5.02
CA ALA A 147 -1.46 18.84 -4.93
C ALA A 147 -2.69 19.75 -4.97
N GLY A 148 -2.76 20.67 -4.02
CA GLY A 148 -3.89 21.58 -3.81
C GLY A 148 -4.73 21.22 -2.58
N SER A 149 -5.94 21.79 -2.47
CA SER A 149 -6.83 21.64 -1.31
C SER A 149 -8.05 20.79 -1.68
N HIS A 150 -7.84 19.49 -1.86
CA HIS A 150 -8.87 18.55 -2.34
C HIS A 150 -9.46 17.65 -1.24
N ALA A 151 -8.70 17.41 -0.18
CA ALA A 151 -9.07 16.45 0.85
C ALA A 151 -10.19 16.94 1.81
N GLY A 152 -10.42 18.25 1.89
CA GLY A 152 -11.42 18.82 2.80
C GLY A 152 -10.98 18.93 4.27
N ASP A 153 -9.73 18.65 4.58
CA ASP A 153 -9.12 18.69 5.91
C ASP A 153 -8.44 20.05 6.23
N GLY A 154 -8.60 21.01 5.35
CA GLY A 154 -8.03 22.35 5.49
C GLY A 154 -6.56 22.50 5.12
N ARG A 155 -5.94 21.44 4.59
CA ARG A 155 -4.55 21.45 4.10
C ARG A 155 -4.47 21.77 2.62
N THR A 156 -3.34 22.34 2.22
CA THR A 156 -2.94 22.46 0.81
C THR A 156 -1.70 21.63 0.60
N TYR A 157 -1.87 20.49 -0.07
CA TYR A 157 -0.83 19.50 -0.28
C TYR A 157 0.12 19.92 -1.41
N GLY A 158 1.38 19.46 -1.31
CA GLY A 158 2.37 19.57 -2.37
C GLY A 158 2.23 18.48 -3.43
N SER A 159 3.20 18.44 -4.31
CA SER A 159 3.47 17.27 -5.14
C SER A 159 4.77 16.65 -4.69
N PRO A 160 4.97 15.34 -4.79
CA PRO A 160 6.25 14.71 -4.53
C PRO A 160 7.39 15.44 -5.26
N ALA A 161 8.52 15.61 -4.60
CA ALA A 161 9.73 16.17 -5.22
C ALA A 161 10.27 15.24 -6.31
N GLN A 162 10.10 13.94 -6.12
CA GLN A 162 10.37 12.88 -7.10
C GLN A 162 9.30 11.80 -6.94
N ASP A 163 8.89 11.22 -8.06
CA ASP A 163 7.97 10.09 -8.17
C ASP A 163 8.59 9.09 -9.15
N ALA A 164 8.87 7.88 -8.69
CA ALA A 164 9.45 6.82 -9.51
C ALA A 164 8.56 5.59 -9.52
N LYS A 165 8.24 5.07 -10.70
CA LYS A 165 7.61 3.77 -10.85
C LYS A 165 8.63 2.68 -10.52
N LEU A 166 8.26 1.74 -9.65
CA LEU A 166 9.14 0.66 -9.19
C LEU A 166 8.82 -0.69 -9.85
N ALA A 167 7.54 -1.01 -9.96
CA ALA A 167 7.03 -2.28 -10.45
C ALA A 167 5.58 -2.11 -10.94
N VAL A 168 5.06 -3.14 -11.58
CA VAL A 168 3.63 -3.31 -11.83
C VAL A 168 3.07 -4.24 -10.75
N GLN A 169 2.03 -3.81 -10.06
CA GLN A 169 1.32 -4.59 -9.06
C GLN A 169 -0.06 -4.97 -9.57
N GLY A 170 -0.34 -6.26 -9.60
CA GLY A 170 -1.67 -6.77 -9.91
C GLY A 170 -2.59 -6.76 -8.68
N PHE A 171 -3.87 -6.54 -8.93
CA PHE A 171 -4.94 -6.64 -7.93
C PHE A 171 -5.98 -7.66 -8.39
N ALA A 172 -6.81 -8.13 -7.48
CA ALA A 172 -7.90 -9.03 -7.81
C ALA A 172 -9.12 -8.78 -6.91
N PHE A 173 -10.29 -9.11 -7.42
CA PHE A 173 -11.47 -9.30 -6.59
C PHE A 173 -11.47 -10.72 -6.02
N PHE A 174 -11.86 -10.83 -4.78
CA PHE A 174 -11.93 -12.08 -4.03
C PHE A 174 -13.34 -12.28 -3.50
N GLY A 175 -13.83 -13.50 -3.62
CA GLY A 175 -15.05 -13.92 -2.96
C GLY A 175 -14.78 -14.84 -1.76
N SER A 176 -15.76 -15.01 -0.89
CA SER A 176 -15.79 -16.09 0.12
C SER A 176 -15.68 -17.47 -0.54
N SER A 177 -15.15 -18.46 0.17
CA SER A 177 -14.80 -19.78 -0.38
C SER A 177 -15.94 -20.54 -1.08
N ASN A 178 -17.17 -20.26 -0.69
CA ASN A 178 -18.38 -20.91 -1.21
C ASN A 178 -19.11 -20.06 -2.28
N ILE A 179 -18.53 -18.95 -2.74
CA ILE A 179 -19.16 -18.08 -3.73
C ILE A 179 -19.35 -18.84 -5.06
N PRO A 180 -20.57 -18.88 -5.65
CA PRO A 180 -20.85 -19.69 -6.83
C PRO A 180 -20.53 -18.96 -8.15
N ILE A 181 -19.62 -17.99 -8.13
CA ILE A 181 -19.15 -17.26 -9.31
C ILE A 181 -17.63 -17.38 -9.44
N THR A 182 -17.13 -17.34 -10.67
CA THR A 182 -15.71 -17.40 -10.99
C THR A 182 -15.22 -16.12 -11.69
N ASN A 183 -16.15 -15.19 -11.98
CA ASN A 183 -15.87 -13.96 -12.72
C ASN A 183 -16.72 -12.83 -12.18
N ILE A 184 -16.18 -11.62 -12.25
CA ILE A 184 -16.88 -10.37 -11.98
C ILE A 184 -16.55 -9.36 -13.08
N THR A 185 -17.56 -8.65 -13.56
CA THR A 185 -17.36 -7.61 -14.58
C THR A 185 -17.29 -6.22 -13.95
N SER A 186 -16.71 -5.26 -14.67
CA SER A 186 -16.67 -3.86 -14.24
C SER A 186 -18.08 -3.29 -13.96
N GLN A 187 -19.08 -3.71 -14.72
CA GLN A 187 -20.48 -3.31 -14.49
C GLN A 187 -21.04 -3.88 -13.17
N GLN A 188 -20.76 -5.16 -12.88
CA GLN A 188 -21.17 -5.80 -11.63
C GLN A 188 -20.48 -5.17 -10.42
N VAL A 189 -19.19 -4.85 -10.53
CA VAL A 189 -18.45 -4.12 -9.48
C VAL A 189 -19.08 -2.75 -9.21
N ARG A 190 -19.38 -1.97 -10.26
CA ARG A 190 -20.06 -0.68 -10.08
C ARG A 190 -21.40 -0.83 -9.36
N ALA A 191 -22.24 -1.79 -9.78
CA ALA A 191 -23.53 -2.02 -9.16
C ALA A 191 -23.40 -2.45 -7.68
N LEU A 192 -22.43 -3.32 -7.41
CA LEU A 192 -22.15 -3.86 -6.07
C LEU A 192 -21.71 -2.75 -5.10
N TYR A 193 -20.69 -1.97 -5.46
CA TYR A 193 -20.12 -0.94 -4.60
C TYR A 193 -20.95 0.36 -4.54
N ALA A 194 -21.87 0.56 -5.48
CA ALA A 194 -22.84 1.67 -5.40
C ALA A 194 -23.90 1.45 -4.31
N ASN A 195 -24.27 0.19 -4.06
CA ASN A 195 -25.36 -0.16 -3.16
C ASN A 195 -24.92 -0.89 -1.89
N GLY A 196 -23.67 -1.39 -1.84
CA GLY A 196 -23.14 -2.27 -0.77
C GLY A 196 -23.50 -3.74 -0.99
N TYR A 197 -24.53 -4.03 -1.76
CA TYR A 197 -24.96 -5.38 -2.10
C TYR A 197 -25.67 -5.45 -3.47
N ALA A 198 -25.78 -6.67 -4.00
CA ALA A 198 -26.58 -6.96 -5.19
C ALA A 198 -27.10 -8.40 -5.15
N ALA A 199 -28.25 -8.67 -5.80
CA ALA A 199 -28.74 -10.02 -5.95
C ALA A 199 -27.74 -10.90 -6.71
N LEU A 200 -27.50 -12.12 -6.24
CA LEU A 200 -26.61 -13.09 -6.89
C LEU A 200 -27.00 -13.36 -8.35
N ALA A 201 -28.30 -13.29 -8.66
CA ALA A 201 -28.81 -13.42 -10.02
C ALA A 201 -28.19 -12.44 -11.03
N LEU A 202 -27.73 -11.24 -10.57
CA LEU A 202 -27.00 -10.28 -11.41
C LEU A 202 -25.66 -10.86 -11.91
N PHE A 203 -25.07 -11.78 -11.16
CA PHE A 203 -23.76 -12.36 -11.43
C PHE A 203 -23.87 -13.71 -12.15
N THR A 204 -24.85 -14.51 -11.80
CA THR A 204 -25.07 -15.87 -12.37
C THR A 204 -25.94 -15.87 -13.61
N GLY A 205 -26.79 -14.85 -13.78
CA GLY A 205 -27.84 -14.83 -14.81
C GLY A 205 -28.99 -15.80 -14.53
N ASN A 206 -29.01 -16.47 -13.37
CA ASN A 206 -30.05 -17.43 -12.99
C ASN A 206 -31.10 -16.76 -12.09
N SER A 207 -32.36 -16.75 -12.51
CA SER A 207 -33.46 -16.16 -11.74
C SER A 207 -33.72 -16.86 -10.40
N ALA A 208 -33.31 -18.11 -10.24
CA ALA A 208 -33.39 -18.82 -8.96
C ALA A 208 -32.49 -18.23 -7.87
N ASP A 209 -31.49 -17.46 -8.26
CA ASP A 209 -30.55 -16.78 -7.36
C ASP A 209 -31.01 -15.38 -6.92
N GLN A 210 -32.24 -15.00 -7.25
CA GLN A 210 -32.74 -13.64 -6.94
C GLN A 210 -32.86 -13.36 -5.43
N THR A 211 -33.03 -14.38 -4.61
CA THR A 211 -33.15 -14.30 -3.16
C THR A 211 -31.79 -14.45 -2.45
N ASN A 212 -30.71 -14.72 -3.19
CA ASN A 212 -29.35 -14.78 -2.71
C ASN A 212 -28.67 -13.43 -2.94
N ALA A 213 -27.76 -13.01 -2.06
CA ALA A 213 -27.08 -11.72 -2.19
C ALA A 213 -25.56 -11.85 -2.15
N ILE A 214 -24.89 -10.93 -2.84
CA ILE A 214 -23.46 -10.65 -2.70
C ILE A 214 -23.31 -9.29 -2.03
N PHE A 215 -22.51 -9.20 -0.98
CA PHE A 215 -22.19 -7.98 -0.26
C PHE A 215 -20.78 -7.49 -0.59
N ALA A 216 -20.61 -6.17 -0.67
CA ALA A 216 -19.33 -5.51 -0.89
C ALA A 216 -18.61 -5.28 0.43
N ILE A 217 -17.43 -5.82 0.58
CA ILE A 217 -16.50 -5.40 1.64
C ILE A 217 -15.25 -4.79 1.02
N GLY A 218 -14.56 -3.90 1.74
CA GLY A 218 -13.38 -3.25 1.16
C GLY A 218 -12.52 -2.56 2.20
N ARG A 219 -11.54 -1.84 1.69
CA ARG A 219 -10.53 -1.15 2.48
C ARG A 219 -11.01 0.25 2.89
N ASN A 220 -10.39 0.77 3.94
CA ASN A 220 -10.54 2.16 4.39
C ASN A 220 -9.96 3.16 3.36
N PRO A 221 -10.21 4.45 3.53
CA PRO A 221 -9.74 5.48 2.58
C PRO A 221 -8.22 5.63 2.46
N ASP A 222 -7.41 5.13 3.42
CA ASP A 222 -5.93 5.19 3.35
C ASP A 222 -5.33 4.21 2.36
N SER A 223 -6.14 3.33 1.82
CA SER A 223 -5.68 2.25 0.95
C SER A 223 -5.63 2.67 -0.51
N GLY A 224 -4.45 2.64 -1.13
CA GLY A 224 -4.34 2.75 -2.58
C GLY A 224 -4.99 1.59 -3.32
N THR A 225 -4.98 0.39 -2.78
CA THR A 225 -5.75 -0.76 -3.33
C THR A 225 -7.24 -0.42 -3.46
N ARG A 226 -7.81 0.39 -2.54
CA ARG A 226 -9.19 0.90 -2.68
C ARG A 226 -9.31 1.84 -3.89
N ILE A 227 -8.37 2.76 -4.05
CA ILE A 227 -8.34 3.67 -5.21
C ILE A 227 -8.33 2.86 -6.51
N GLN A 228 -7.46 1.86 -6.61
CA GLN A 228 -7.36 0.96 -7.77
C GLN A 228 -8.67 0.22 -8.02
N ALA A 229 -9.27 -0.37 -6.97
CA ALA A 229 -10.51 -1.15 -7.07
C ALA A 229 -11.74 -0.29 -7.46
N GLN A 230 -11.70 1.00 -7.21
CA GLN A 230 -12.76 1.94 -7.60
C GLN A 230 -12.48 2.58 -8.97
N ALA A 231 -11.23 2.91 -9.25
CA ALA A 231 -10.84 3.54 -10.50
C ALA A 231 -10.98 2.59 -11.69
N GLU A 232 -10.52 1.35 -11.55
CA GLU A 232 -10.50 0.36 -12.63
C GLU A 232 -11.90 0.05 -13.21
N PRO A 233 -12.96 -0.20 -12.43
CA PRO A 233 -14.30 -0.38 -12.98
C PRO A 233 -14.96 0.92 -13.44
N GLY A 234 -14.34 2.08 -13.23
CA GLY A 234 -14.86 3.40 -13.61
C GLY A 234 -15.82 4.02 -12.59
N ILE A 235 -15.69 3.66 -11.30
CA ILE A 235 -16.40 4.34 -10.19
C ILE A 235 -15.75 5.70 -9.92
N GLY A 236 -14.41 5.75 -9.99
CA GLY A 236 -13.56 6.88 -9.61
C GLY A 236 -12.89 6.64 -8.26
N GLY A 237 -11.56 6.79 -8.22
CA GLY A 237 -10.72 6.34 -7.10
C GLY A 237 -11.10 6.92 -5.72
N VAL A 238 -11.59 8.16 -5.68
CA VAL A 238 -11.98 8.85 -4.44
C VAL A 238 -13.51 9.02 -4.31
N SER A 239 -14.28 8.25 -5.07
CA SER A 239 -15.76 8.32 -5.03
C SER A 239 -16.31 7.69 -3.76
N VAL A 240 -17.51 8.15 -3.37
CA VAL A 240 -18.28 7.53 -2.30
C VAL A 240 -18.77 6.16 -2.77
N VAL A 241 -18.55 5.14 -1.96
CA VAL A 241 -19.01 3.77 -2.16
C VAL A 241 -19.77 3.28 -0.95
N SER A 242 -20.47 2.17 -1.11
CA SER A 242 -21.10 1.44 0.00
C SER A 242 -20.34 0.13 0.24
N GLN A 243 -19.77 0.00 1.43
CA GLN A 243 -19.02 -1.17 1.87
C GLN A 243 -19.56 -1.62 3.24
N ASP A 244 -19.55 -2.91 3.45
CA ASP A 244 -20.03 -3.54 4.66
C ASP A 244 -18.85 -4.07 5.50
N GLN A 245 -19.12 -4.35 6.76
CA GLN A 245 -18.28 -5.16 7.63
C GLN A 245 -19.05 -6.39 8.09
N ILE A 246 -18.29 -7.37 8.55
CA ILE A 246 -18.83 -8.60 9.09
C ILE A 246 -18.59 -8.61 10.60
N VAL A 247 -19.67 -8.61 11.36
CA VAL A 247 -19.64 -8.63 12.83
C VAL A 247 -20.53 -9.76 13.32
N SER A 248 -19.96 -10.75 14.02
CA SER A 248 -20.69 -11.87 14.59
C SER A 248 -21.61 -12.58 13.57
N ASN A 249 -21.11 -12.83 12.37
CA ASN A 249 -21.83 -13.43 11.23
C ASN A 249 -22.96 -12.56 10.65
N THR A 250 -23.01 -11.28 10.97
CA THR A 250 -23.94 -10.32 10.40
C THR A 250 -23.19 -9.36 9.50
N VAL A 251 -23.75 -9.10 8.31
CA VAL A 251 -23.24 -8.07 7.41
C VAL A 251 -23.97 -6.76 7.73
N ILE A 252 -23.21 -5.73 8.05
CA ILE A 252 -23.75 -4.39 8.35
C ILE A 252 -22.90 -3.33 7.63
N PRO A 253 -23.48 -2.16 7.28
CA PRO A 253 -22.69 -1.08 6.72
C PRO A 253 -21.47 -0.78 7.60
N TYR A 254 -20.30 -0.60 6.97
CA TYR A 254 -19.10 -0.23 7.72
C TYR A 254 -19.37 1.10 8.46
N PRO A 255 -19.07 1.20 9.77
CA PRO A 255 -19.46 2.38 10.55
C PRO A 255 -18.82 3.67 10.02
N ALA A 256 -19.53 4.77 10.17
CA ALA A 256 -18.97 6.09 9.97
C ALA A 256 -17.72 6.29 10.87
N GLY A 257 -16.77 7.05 10.40
CA GLY A 257 -15.54 7.29 11.14
C GLY A 257 -14.76 8.46 10.57
N SER A 258 -13.61 8.72 11.18
CA SER A 258 -12.65 9.70 10.69
C SER A 258 -11.33 8.96 10.43
N VAL A 259 -10.76 9.20 9.27
CA VAL A 259 -9.45 8.72 8.89
C VAL A 259 -8.64 9.93 8.45
N ASP A 260 -7.49 10.15 9.06
CA ASP A 260 -6.55 11.25 8.77
C ASP A 260 -7.18 12.66 8.78
N GLY A 261 -8.16 12.85 9.65
CA GLY A 261 -8.87 14.12 9.78
C GLY A 261 -10.03 14.32 8.80
N ILE A 262 -10.31 13.33 7.94
CA ILE A 262 -11.43 13.34 7.00
C ILE A 262 -12.55 12.44 7.53
N ASN A 263 -13.76 12.98 7.59
CA ASN A 263 -14.94 12.24 8.04
C ASN A 263 -15.58 11.45 6.89
N PHE A 264 -15.88 10.21 7.13
CA PHE A 264 -16.57 9.32 6.20
C PHE A 264 -17.90 8.86 6.76
N ALA A 265 -18.92 8.88 5.91
CA ALA A 265 -20.23 8.35 6.25
C ALA A 265 -20.18 6.82 6.43
N ALA A 266 -21.19 6.26 7.11
CA ALA A 266 -21.38 4.82 7.17
C ALA A 266 -21.45 4.23 5.74
N GLY A 267 -20.81 3.09 5.55
CA GLY A 267 -20.63 2.45 4.25
C GLY A 267 -19.46 2.99 3.42
N ASN A 268 -19.02 4.23 3.64
CA ASN A 268 -17.87 4.80 2.90
C ASN A 268 -16.54 4.69 3.65
N ASN A 269 -16.44 3.73 4.55
CA ASN A 269 -15.22 3.34 5.26
C ASN A 269 -14.99 1.85 5.03
N GLY A 270 -13.92 1.25 5.58
CA GLY A 270 -13.60 -0.15 5.36
C GLY A 270 -12.48 -0.65 6.28
N TYR A 271 -12.03 -1.87 6.03
CA TYR A 271 -10.97 -2.53 6.80
C TYR A 271 -9.64 -1.78 6.66
N SER A 272 -8.92 -1.62 7.76
CA SER A 272 -7.65 -0.88 7.81
C SER A 272 -6.52 -1.59 7.07
N SER A 273 -6.54 -2.93 6.97
CA SER A 273 -5.49 -3.69 6.31
C SER A 273 -6.03 -4.77 5.36
N THR A 274 -5.17 -5.23 4.45
CA THR A 274 -5.48 -6.39 3.60
C THR A 274 -5.72 -7.64 4.45
N GLY A 275 -4.96 -7.84 5.53
CA GLY A 275 -5.13 -8.99 6.41
C GLY A 275 -6.49 -9.04 7.08
N THR A 276 -6.97 -7.93 7.62
CA THR A 276 -8.31 -7.87 8.26
C THR A 276 -9.44 -8.04 7.25
N LEU A 277 -9.28 -7.54 6.02
CA LEU A 277 -10.26 -7.76 4.95
C LEU A 277 -10.30 -9.23 4.53
N LEU A 278 -9.15 -9.88 4.34
CA LEU A 278 -9.09 -11.30 3.97
C LEU A 278 -9.66 -12.18 5.08
N ALA A 279 -9.34 -11.89 6.35
CA ALA A 279 -9.94 -12.60 7.48
C ALA A 279 -11.48 -12.51 7.49
N ALA A 280 -12.04 -11.39 7.05
CA ALA A 280 -13.49 -11.26 6.87
C ALA A 280 -14.02 -12.09 5.70
N LEU A 281 -13.26 -12.25 4.60
CA LEU A 281 -13.61 -13.13 3.49
C LEU A 281 -13.50 -14.62 3.84
N GLU A 282 -12.49 -14.97 4.67
CA GLU A 282 -12.21 -16.34 5.10
C GLU A 282 -13.25 -16.88 6.09
N ALA A 283 -13.95 -15.99 6.78
CA ALA A 283 -14.97 -16.41 7.73
C ALA A 283 -16.00 -17.30 7.03
N VAL A 284 -16.05 -18.56 7.45
CA VAL A 284 -16.98 -19.55 6.88
C VAL A 284 -18.38 -19.21 7.35
N TYR A 285 -19.21 -18.80 6.42
CA TYR A 285 -20.62 -18.60 6.70
C TYR A 285 -21.34 -19.91 6.41
N PRO A 286 -21.96 -20.57 7.43
CA PRO A 286 -22.73 -21.77 7.22
C PRO A 286 -23.83 -21.49 6.18
N THR A 287 -23.95 -22.37 5.19
CA THR A 287 -25.11 -22.41 4.29
C THR A 287 -26.38 -22.37 5.11
N GLY A 288 -27.23 -21.37 4.89
CA GLY A 288 -28.50 -21.23 5.63
C GLY A 288 -28.44 -20.28 6.85
N THR A 289 -27.32 -19.66 7.16
CA THR A 289 -27.32 -18.53 8.09
C THR A 289 -27.86 -17.32 7.34
N ALA A 290 -29.08 -16.91 7.67
CA ALA A 290 -29.63 -15.66 7.16
C ALA A 290 -28.72 -14.52 7.67
N PHE A 291 -27.97 -13.89 6.78
CA PHE A 291 -27.48 -12.56 7.06
C PHE A 291 -28.73 -11.67 7.14
N ASP A 292 -28.93 -11.00 8.26
CA ASP A 292 -29.92 -9.93 8.33
C ASP A 292 -29.20 -8.61 8.03
N PRO A 293 -29.13 -8.19 6.77
CA PRO A 293 -28.63 -6.87 6.47
C PRO A 293 -29.66 -5.88 7.00
N THR A 294 -29.32 -5.23 8.11
CA THR A 294 -30.13 -4.14 8.64
C THR A 294 -30.31 -3.07 7.57
N GLY A 295 -31.45 -3.09 6.90
CA GLY A 295 -31.76 -2.19 5.77
C GLY A 295 -32.36 -2.85 4.54
N ILE A 296 -32.22 -4.17 4.34
CA ILE A 296 -33.04 -4.91 3.38
C ILE A 296 -34.37 -5.22 4.09
N ALA A 297 -35.49 -4.94 3.43
CA ALA A 297 -36.81 -5.20 4.00
C ALA A 297 -36.89 -6.65 4.51
N ALA A 298 -37.29 -6.80 5.77
CA ALA A 298 -37.44 -8.11 6.39
C ALA A 298 -38.36 -8.96 5.50
N GLY A 299 -37.81 -10.03 4.90
CA GLY A 299 -38.51 -10.91 4.00
C GLY A 299 -37.87 -11.11 2.63
N ASP A 300 -36.99 -10.23 2.18
CA ASP A 300 -36.40 -10.32 0.83
C ASP A 300 -35.09 -11.13 0.78
N ASN A 301 -34.53 -11.50 1.92
CA ASN A 301 -33.27 -12.25 1.98
C ASN A 301 -33.42 -13.57 2.74
N THR A 302 -34.07 -14.54 2.09
CA THR A 302 -34.26 -15.91 2.62
C THR A 302 -33.21 -16.90 2.11
N GLY A 303 -32.25 -16.43 1.29
CA GLY A 303 -31.27 -17.26 0.59
C GLY A 303 -29.86 -17.26 1.21
N SER A 304 -28.93 -17.84 0.49
CA SER A 304 -27.52 -17.85 0.83
C SER A 304 -26.87 -16.52 0.47
N ASN A 305 -25.96 -16.04 1.31
CA ASN A 305 -25.26 -14.78 1.13
C ASN A 305 -23.76 -15.01 0.96
N PHE A 306 -23.14 -14.15 0.18
CA PHE A 306 -21.74 -14.21 -0.19
C PHE A 306 -21.11 -12.82 -0.03
N VAL A 307 -19.79 -12.78 0.06
CA VAL A 307 -19.05 -11.53 0.20
C VAL A 307 -18.02 -11.43 -0.90
N VAL A 308 -17.83 -10.22 -1.42
CA VAL A 308 -16.78 -9.89 -2.37
C VAL A 308 -15.98 -8.69 -1.83
N GLY A 309 -14.67 -8.83 -1.87
CA GLY A 309 -13.69 -7.77 -1.56
C GLY A 309 -12.58 -7.71 -2.60
N TYR A 310 -11.52 -6.96 -2.32
CA TYR A 310 -10.38 -6.81 -3.24
C TYR A 310 -9.07 -6.75 -2.46
N ALA A 311 -8.01 -7.24 -3.09
CA ALA A 311 -6.66 -7.22 -2.52
C ALA A 311 -5.61 -7.28 -3.63
N ALA A 312 -4.33 -7.13 -3.27
CA ALA A 312 -3.21 -7.41 -4.18
C ALA A 312 -3.28 -8.87 -4.69
N ALA A 313 -2.94 -9.08 -5.95
CA ALA A 313 -2.94 -10.41 -6.57
C ALA A 313 -1.92 -11.37 -5.93
N SER A 314 -0.96 -10.85 -5.16
CA SER A 314 -0.06 -11.65 -4.32
C SER A 314 -0.78 -12.49 -3.25
N LYS A 315 -2.03 -12.16 -2.95
CA LYS A 315 -2.88 -12.88 -1.99
C LYS A 315 -3.71 -14.02 -2.61
N ILE A 316 -3.56 -14.26 -3.92
CA ILE A 316 -4.20 -15.41 -4.58
C ILE A 316 -3.68 -16.70 -3.96
N GLY A 317 -4.60 -17.60 -3.62
CA GLY A 317 -4.32 -18.84 -2.90
C GLY A 317 -4.46 -18.75 -1.38
N THR A 318 -4.86 -17.58 -0.83
CA THR A 318 -5.24 -17.48 0.59
C THR A 318 -6.41 -18.42 0.87
N ALA A 319 -6.24 -19.28 1.89
CA ALA A 319 -7.26 -20.26 2.26
C ALA A 319 -8.58 -19.55 2.61
N GLY A 320 -9.70 -20.18 2.30
CA GLY A 320 -11.03 -19.60 2.58
C GLY A 320 -11.48 -18.49 1.61
N THR A 321 -10.68 -18.18 0.58
CA THR A 321 -11.02 -17.19 -0.44
C THR A 321 -10.93 -17.76 -1.85
N VAL A 322 -11.67 -17.16 -2.79
CA VAL A 322 -11.62 -17.46 -4.23
C VAL A 322 -11.29 -16.20 -5.00
N ALA A 323 -10.17 -16.19 -5.71
CA ALA A 323 -9.87 -15.10 -6.64
C ALA A 323 -10.76 -15.19 -7.87
N LEU A 324 -11.40 -14.08 -8.23
CA LEU A 324 -12.30 -13.99 -9.37
C LEU A 324 -11.56 -13.50 -10.62
N ASN A 325 -11.94 -14.03 -11.78
CA ASN A 325 -11.58 -13.39 -13.04
C ASN A 325 -12.23 -12.00 -13.10
N TYR A 326 -11.57 -11.07 -13.75
CA TYR A 326 -12.12 -9.74 -13.98
C TYR A 326 -12.35 -9.55 -15.49
N ASN A 327 -13.60 -9.22 -15.86
CA ASN A 327 -14.01 -9.12 -17.27
C ASN A 327 -13.65 -10.39 -18.10
N GLY A 328 -13.70 -11.56 -17.50
CA GLY A 328 -13.38 -12.84 -18.13
C GLY A 328 -11.91 -13.22 -18.13
N VAL A 329 -11.02 -12.39 -17.61
CA VAL A 329 -9.57 -12.61 -17.63
C VAL A 329 -9.04 -12.93 -16.22
N ALA A 330 -8.20 -13.96 -16.12
CA ALA A 330 -7.61 -14.38 -14.85
C ALA A 330 -6.51 -13.40 -14.39
N PRO A 331 -6.40 -13.12 -13.06
CA PRO A 331 -5.43 -12.20 -12.49
C PRO A 331 -4.02 -12.82 -12.41
N THR A 332 -3.42 -13.10 -13.55
CA THR A 332 -2.06 -13.66 -13.65
C THR A 332 -1.08 -12.61 -14.16
N VAL A 333 0.17 -12.71 -13.72
CA VAL A 333 1.25 -11.82 -14.20
C VAL A 333 1.36 -11.86 -15.73
N ALA A 334 1.24 -13.04 -16.35
CA ALA A 334 1.26 -13.17 -17.81
C ALA A 334 0.13 -12.40 -18.49
N ASN A 335 -1.10 -12.44 -17.96
CA ASN A 335 -2.21 -11.69 -18.50
C ASN A 335 -2.07 -10.17 -18.29
N ILE A 336 -1.43 -9.76 -17.19
CA ILE A 336 -1.09 -8.35 -16.93
C ILE A 336 -0.08 -7.87 -17.98
N THR A 337 1.07 -8.53 -18.10
CA THR A 337 2.17 -8.13 -18.98
C THR A 337 1.78 -8.19 -20.48
N ASN A 338 0.81 -9.01 -20.83
CA ASN A 338 0.24 -9.07 -22.18
C ASN A 338 -0.90 -8.05 -22.42
N GLY A 339 -1.26 -7.23 -21.41
CA GLY A 339 -2.31 -6.23 -21.51
C GLY A 339 -3.74 -6.78 -21.55
N LEU A 340 -3.93 -8.06 -21.22
CA LEU A 340 -5.24 -8.71 -21.20
C LEU A 340 -5.98 -8.46 -19.89
N TYR A 341 -5.28 -8.50 -18.76
CA TYR A 341 -5.83 -8.22 -17.43
C TYR A 341 -5.54 -6.76 -17.07
N THR A 342 -6.57 -5.99 -16.78
CA THR A 342 -6.47 -4.53 -16.63
C THR A 342 -6.48 -4.06 -15.18
N PHE A 343 -6.85 -4.90 -14.21
CA PHE A 343 -6.87 -4.50 -12.80
C PHE A 343 -5.46 -4.61 -12.18
N TRP A 344 -4.63 -3.63 -12.51
CA TRP A 344 -3.27 -3.45 -12.01
C TRP A 344 -2.92 -1.97 -11.90
N GLY A 345 -1.93 -1.63 -11.10
CA GLY A 345 -1.34 -0.31 -10.96
C GLY A 345 0.16 -0.35 -10.99
N TYR A 346 0.80 0.81 -11.02
CA TYR A 346 2.21 0.91 -10.69
C TYR A 346 2.37 1.03 -9.18
N GLU A 347 3.41 0.40 -8.65
CA GLU A 347 3.96 0.78 -7.36
C GLU A 347 4.93 1.92 -7.57
N HIS A 348 4.76 2.98 -6.83
CA HIS A 348 5.54 4.20 -6.85
C HIS A 348 6.42 4.32 -5.60
N LEU A 349 7.51 5.05 -5.71
CA LEU A 349 8.25 5.58 -4.59
C LEU A 349 8.24 7.10 -4.73
N ASP A 350 7.71 7.77 -3.73
CA ASP A 350 7.55 9.22 -3.70
C ASP A 350 8.50 9.83 -2.66
N LEU A 351 9.17 10.91 -3.02
CA LEU A 351 10.05 11.67 -2.14
C LEU A 351 9.35 12.96 -1.71
N SER A 352 9.31 13.23 -0.40
CA SER A 352 8.67 14.42 0.14
C SER A 352 9.27 15.72 -0.40
N PRO A 353 8.45 16.69 -0.82
CA PRO A 353 8.91 18.01 -1.22
C PRO A 353 9.31 18.88 -0.02
N TYR A 354 8.93 18.48 1.20
CA TYR A 354 9.08 19.32 2.39
C TYR A 354 10.05 18.76 3.42
N TYR A 355 10.17 17.43 3.53
CA TYR A 355 10.87 16.76 4.63
C TYR A 355 12.11 15.99 4.18
N ALA A 356 12.30 15.79 2.88
CA ALA A 356 13.46 15.09 2.37
C ALA A 356 14.75 15.88 2.59
N ASP A 357 15.74 15.23 3.15
CA ASP A 357 17.12 15.69 3.26
C ASP A 357 18.04 14.90 2.30
N SER A 358 19.33 15.14 2.39
CA SER A 358 20.31 14.44 1.54
C SER A 358 20.39 12.94 1.84
N ALA A 359 20.14 12.53 3.09
CA ALA A 359 20.14 11.11 3.47
C ALA A 359 18.92 10.41 2.88
N ALA A 360 17.73 11.00 3.03
CA ALA A 360 16.50 10.48 2.42
C ALA A 360 16.59 10.42 0.89
N SER A 361 17.14 11.46 0.25
CA SER A 361 17.33 11.47 -1.21
C SER A 361 18.29 10.37 -1.67
N ASN A 362 19.31 10.08 -0.89
CA ASN A 362 20.23 8.96 -1.18
C ASN A 362 19.54 7.61 -1.01
N VAL A 363 18.79 7.40 0.07
CA VAL A 363 17.99 6.17 0.29
C VAL A 363 17.00 6.00 -0.86
N TYR A 364 16.24 7.04 -1.20
CA TYR A 364 15.29 7.04 -2.32
C TYR A 364 15.94 6.54 -3.62
N SER A 365 17.03 7.19 -4.06
CA SER A 365 17.68 6.87 -5.33
C SER A 365 18.20 5.44 -5.39
N ASN A 366 18.74 4.95 -4.28
CA ASN A 366 19.26 3.58 -4.19
C ASN A 366 18.14 2.54 -4.14
N VAL A 367 17.05 2.82 -3.42
CA VAL A 367 15.88 1.93 -3.38
C VAL A 367 15.22 1.82 -4.76
N VAL A 368 15.06 2.95 -5.47
CA VAL A 368 14.58 2.95 -6.87
C VAL A 368 15.47 2.05 -7.73
N THR A 369 16.79 2.28 -7.70
CA THR A 369 17.74 1.50 -8.50
C THR A 369 17.66 0.00 -8.16
N TYR A 370 17.58 -0.32 -6.87
CA TYR A 370 17.52 -1.71 -6.42
C TYR A 370 16.23 -2.40 -6.89
N ILE A 371 15.06 -1.81 -6.61
CA ILE A 371 13.77 -2.46 -6.92
C ILE A 371 13.55 -2.55 -8.43
N THR A 372 13.86 -1.50 -9.19
CA THR A 372 13.73 -1.53 -10.66
C THR A 372 14.68 -2.51 -11.35
N GLY A 373 15.76 -2.90 -10.67
CA GLY A 373 16.68 -3.97 -11.11
C GLY A 373 16.19 -5.38 -10.79
N LEU A 374 15.12 -5.56 -10.02
CA LEU A 374 14.61 -6.90 -9.69
C LEU A 374 13.84 -7.50 -10.88
N THR A 375 13.97 -8.81 -11.02
CA THR A 375 13.14 -9.59 -11.95
C THR A 375 11.73 -9.80 -11.38
N THR A 376 10.76 -10.11 -12.23
CA THR A 376 9.39 -10.50 -11.82
C THR A 376 9.39 -11.60 -10.76
N SER A 377 10.26 -12.59 -10.90
CA SER A 377 10.39 -13.67 -9.90
C SER A 377 10.87 -13.18 -8.53
N GLN A 378 11.74 -12.17 -8.49
CA GLN A 378 12.24 -11.58 -7.25
C GLN A 378 11.23 -10.65 -6.57
N LEU A 379 10.38 -9.99 -7.36
CA LEU A 379 9.26 -9.18 -6.86
C LEU A 379 8.14 -10.02 -6.24
N GLY A 380 8.11 -11.32 -6.55
CA GLY A 380 7.14 -12.25 -5.98
C GLY A 380 5.78 -12.27 -6.69
N ALA A 381 4.88 -13.08 -6.15
CA ALA A 381 3.57 -13.33 -6.76
C ALA A 381 2.75 -12.05 -6.95
N GLY A 382 2.03 -11.97 -8.06
CA GLY A 382 1.15 -10.84 -8.37
C GLY A 382 1.84 -9.58 -8.87
N ASN A 383 3.18 -9.53 -8.86
CA ASN A 383 3.96 -8.37 -9.31
C ASN A 383 4.71 -8.70 -10.60
N ALA A 384 4.98 -7.67 -11.42
CA ALA A 384 5.84 -7.76 -12.58
C ALA A 384 6.91 -6.68 -12.57
N SER A 385 8.11 -7.00 -13.06
CA SER A 385 9.15 -6.00 -13.28
C SER A 385 8.72 -5.01 -14.38
N LEU A 386 9.22 -3.78 -14.31
CA LEU A 386 8.96 -2.80 -15.37
C LEU A 386 9.48 -3.26 -16.73
N SER A 387 10.57 -4.05 -16.75
CA SER A 387 11.11 -4.63 -17.99
C SER A 387 10.16 -5.65 -18.60
N ASP A 388 9.59 -6.55 -17.80
CA ASP A 388 8.64 -7.56 -18.30
C ASP A 388 7.28 -6.94 -18.68
N ALA A 389 6.92 -5.82 -18.07
CA ALA A 389 5.71 -5.05 -18.36
C ALA A 389 5.94 -3.92 -19.39
N SER A 390 7.10 -3.86 -20.05
CA SER A 390 7.46 -2.77 -20.98
C SER A 390 6.52 -2.65 -22.19
N GLY A 391 5.83 -3.73 -22.55
CA GLY A 391 4.84 -3.76 -23.63
C GLY A 391 3.51 -3.06 -23.29
N ILE A 392 3.30 -2.65 -22.05
CA ILE A 392 2.07 -2.00 -21.60
C ILE A 392 2.36 -0.75 -20.80
N SER A 393 1.41 0.18 -20.78
CA SER A 393 1.47 1.36 -19.91
C SER A 393 0.09 1.91 -19.61
N ARG A 394 0.00 2.72 -18.55
CA ARG A 394 -1.14 3.60 -18.26
C ARG A 394 -0.64 4.89 -17.63
N SER A 395 -1.42 5.95 -17.77
CA SER A 395 -1.08 7.29 -17.28
C SER A 395 -1.80 7.70 -15.99
N SER A 396 -2.75 6.87 -15.53
CA SER A 396 -3.50 7.10 -14.30
C SER A 396 -4.09 5.78 -13.80
N ASP A 397 -4.49 5.75 -12.54
CA ASP A 397 -5.21 4.62 -11.96
C ASP A 397 -6.54 4.40 -12.69
N GLY A 398 -6.86 3.17 -13.03
CA GLY A 398 -8.02 2.81 -13.86
C GLY A 398 -8.01 3.40 -15.27
N GLY A 399 -6.93 4.08 -15.67
CA GLY A 399 -6.78 4.61 -17.03
C GLY A 399 -6.64 3.50 -18.07
N VAL A 400 -6.83 3.88 -19.33
CA VAL A 400 -6.70 2.96 -20.47
C VAL A 400 -5.32 2.32 -20.46
N VAL A 401 -5.27 1.00 -20.57
CA VAL A 401 -4.01 0.27 -20.82
C VAL A 401 -3.66 0.44 -22.29
N THR A 402 -2.51 1.04 -22.54
CA THR A 402 -1.95 1.20 -23.89
C THR A 402 -0.87 0.16 -24.13
N GLN A 403 -0.82 -0.36 -25.36
CA GLN A 403 0.28 -1.22 -25.79
C GLN A 403 1.40 -0.38 -26.38
N ASN A 404 2.61 -0.62 -25.92
CA ASN A 404 3.84 0.02 -26.41
C ASN A 404 4.45 -0.91 -27.47
N TYR A 405 4.46 -0.50 -28.73
CA TYR A 405 5.04 -1.25 -29.85
C TYR A 405 6.46 -0.78 -30.14
#